data_577e0293733f830800b9a06e9c03eac4
#
_entry.id   577e0293733f830800b9a06e9c03eac4
#
_cell.length_a   1.000
_cell.length_b   1.000
_cell.length_c   1.000
_cell.angle_alpha   90.00
_cell.angle_beta   90.00
_cell.angle_gamma   90.00
#
_symmetry.space_group_name_H-M   'P 1'
#
loop_
_entity.id
_entity.type
_entity.pdbx_description
1 polymer ?
#
loop_
_entity_poly.entity_id
_entity_poly.type
_entity_poly.pdbx_seq_one_letter_code
_entity_poly.pdbx_strand_id
1 'polypeptide(L)'
;MIMDSLYAQHERASVTEMVQNMKTYPFSDPDPVANPSDIFYPYFRFDGFSEKSIDKEWKVVLLENDYICLTLFPEIGGKIWGAFDKVSKKEFIYNNHVVKFRDIAMRGPWTSGGIEFNFGIIGHAPTTSTPVDYLTKKKSDGSVSCYISSFDLITRT
;
A
#
# COMPACT_ATOMS: atom_id res chain seq x y z
N MET A 1 30.52 34.71 4.14
CA MET A 1 30.86 33.49 3.44
C MET A 1 31.03 32.34 4.45
N ILE A 2 30.05 32.16 5.38
CA ILE A 2 30.02 31.06 6.38
C ILE A 2 28.58 30.50 6.53
N MET A 3 27.62 30.98 5.74
CA MET A 3 26.22 30.48 5.82
C MET A 3 25.91 29.33 4.88
N ASP A 4 26.76 29.01 3.89
CA ASP A 4 26.46 27.95 2.89
C ASP A 4 26.87 26.55 3.34
N SER A 5 27.58 26.40 4.44
CA SER A 5 28.00 25.06 4.89
C SER A 5 27.04 24.38 5.88
N LEU A 6 26.04 25.11 6.39
CA LEU A 6 25.08 24.57 7.34
C LEU A 6 23.86 23.89 6.68
N TYR A 7 23.69 24.07 5.35
CA TYR A 7 22.60 23.41 4.61
C TYR A 7 23.04 22.17 3.82
N ALA A 8 24.29 21.76 3.90
CA ALA A 8 24.85 20.67 3.09
C ALA A 8 24.89 19.28 3.79
N GLN A 9 24.32 19.14 4.97
CA GLN A 9 24.00 17.83 5.52
C GLN A 9 22.52 17.52 5.25
N HIS A 10 22.15 17.46 3.97
CA HIS A 10 20.88 16.88 3.60
C HIS A 10 20.91 15.40 3.95
N GLU A 11 20.21 15.11 4.99
CA GLU A 11 19.82 13.82 5.51
C GLU A 11 19.44 12.90 4.36
N ARG A 12 20.18 11.82 4.24
CA ARG A 12 20.03 10.91 3.11
C ARG A 12 18.75 10.12 3.27
N ALA A 13 17.75 10.45 2.46
CA ALA A 13 16.58 9.59 2.35
C ALA A 13 17.01 8.21 1.86
N SER A 14 16.37 7.19 2.39
CA SER A 14 16.60 5.79 2.02
C SER A 14 15.33 5.12 1.56
N VAL A 15 15.47 4.14 0.68
CA VAL A 15 14.43 3.20 0.31
C VAL A 15 14.94 1.80 0.54
N THR A 16 14.15 1.00 1.25
CA THR A 16 14.48 -0.39 1.60
C THR A 16 13.31 -1.28 1.27
N GLU A 17 13.57 -2.35 0.55
CA GLU A 17 12.60 -3.42 0.33
C GLU A 17 12.87 -4.54 1.32
N MET A 18 11.85 -5.00 2.01
CA MET A 18 11.98 -6.06 2.99
C MET A 18 10.71 -6.91 3.07
N VAL A 19 10.81 -8.00 3.80
CA VAL A 19 9.68 -8.87 4.12
C VAL A 19 9.29 -8.64 5.58
N GLN A 20 8.00 -8.43 5.82
CA GLN A 20 7.44 -8.29 7.15
C GLN A 20 6.41 -9.40 7.38
N ASN A 21 6.59 -10.16 8.47
CA ASN A 21 5.60 -11.16 8.88
C ASN A 21 4.48 -10.49 9.66
N MET A 22 3.24 -10.69 9.23
CA MET A 22 2.07 -10.13 9.90
C MET A 22 0.95 -11.16 10.01
N LYS A 23 0.25 -11.11 11.13
CA LYS A 23 -1.00 -11.84 11.30
C LYS A 23 -2.00 -11.39 10.24
N THR A 24 -2.44 -12.32 9.42
CA THR A 24 -3.28 -12.04 8.26
C THR A 24 -4.54 -12.88 8.32
N TYR A 25 -5.69 -12.24 8.10
CA TYR A 25 -6.96 -12.91 7.87
C TYR A 25 -7.18 -12.94 6.36
N PRO A 26 -6.88 -14.06 5.71
CA PRO A 26 -6.83 -14.13 4.26
C PRO A 26 -8.20 -13.95 3.62
N PHE A 27 -8.16 -13.64 2.37
CA PHE A 27 -9.30 -13.48 1.52
C PHE A 27 -9.21 -14.47 0.35
N SER A 28 -10.32 -15.00 -0.09
CA SER A 28 -10.35 -15.92 -1.23
C SER A 28 -10.16 -15.19 -2.56
N ASP A 29 -9.89 -15.95 -3.59
CA ASP A 29 -9.78 -15.44 -4.95
C ASP A 29 -11.01 -14.64 -5.39
N PRO A 30 -10.88 -13.77 -6.39
CA PRO A 30 -12.00 -13.04 -6.98
C PRO A 30 -13.14 -13.98 -7.37
N ASP A 31 -14.37 -13.45 -7.34
CA ASP A 31 -15.53 -14.19 -7.81
C ASP A 31 -15.31 -14.58 -9.28
N PRO A 32 -15.34 -15.88 -9.61
CA PRO A 32 -15.14 -16.35 -10.97
C PRO A 32 -16.31 -16.00 -11.91
N VAL A 33 -17.42 -15.50 -11.40
CA VAL A 33 -18.55 -15.03 -12.21
C VAL A 33 -18.20 -13.68 -12.82
N ALA A 34 -17.33 -13.72 -13.84
CA ALA A 34 -17.06 -12.55 -14.65
C ALA A 34 -18.35 -12.07 -15.33
N ASN A 35 -18.61 -10.78 -15.27
CA ASN A 35 -19.69 -10.21 -16.06
C ASN A 35 -19.31 -10.31 -17.54
N PRO A 36 -20.12 -10.99 -18.38
CA PRO A 36 -19.78 -11.21 -19.78
C PRO A 36 -19.68 -9.94 -20.63
N SER A 37 -20.05 -8.79 -20.08
CA SER A 37 -19.95 -7.49 -20.77
C SER A 37 -18.61 -6.77 -20.57
N ASP A 38 -17.70 -7.29 -19.76
CA ASP A 38 -16.38 -6.71 -19.44
C ASP A 38 -16.39 -5.25 -18.96
N ILE A 39 -17.55 -4.76 -18.50
CA ILE A 39 -17.71 -3.37 -18.03
C ILE A 39 -17.62 -3.24 -16.52
N PHE A 40 -17.50 -4.33 -15.80
CA PHE A 40 -17.38 -4.33 -14.35
C PHE A 40 -16.09 -5.03 -13.92
N TYR A 41 -15.51 -4.54 -12.83
CA TYR A 41 -14.39 -5.24 -12.20
C TYR A 41 -14.82 -6.64 -11.76
N PRO A 42 -13.91 -7.63 -11.80
CA PRO A 42 -14.11 -8.90 -11.14
C PRO A 42 -14.13 -8.65 -9.64
N TYR A 43 -15.31 -8.66 -9.04
CA TYR A 43 -15.45 -8.50 -7.60
C TYR A 43 -15.04 -9.79 -6.86
N PHE A 44 -14.53 -9.61 -5.68
CA PHE A 44 -14.24 -10.72 -4.78
C PHE A 44 -15.57 -11.28 -4.22
N ARG A 45 -15.52 -12.53 -3.80
CA ARG A 45 -16.68 -13.18 -3.19
C ARG A 45 -17.05 -12.46 -1.89
N PHE A 46 -18.32 -12.17 -1.71
CA PHE A 46 -18.85 -11.51 -0.52
C PHE A 46 -18.53 -12.27 0.78
N ASP A 47 -18.53 -13.59 0.73
CA ASP A 47 -18.26 -14.50 1.85
C ASP A 47 -16.81 -15.04 1.85
N GLY A 48 -15.96 -14.48 1.04
CA GLY A 48 -14.61 -15.02 0.76
C GLY A 48 -13.56 -14.74 1.82
N PHE A 49 -13.83 -14.00 2.87
CA PHE A 49 -12.86 -13.68 3.90
C PHE A 49 -12.85 -14.71 5.04
N SER A 50 -11.66 -14.97 5.58
CA SER A 50 -11.46 -15.90 6.69
C SER A 50 -11.56 -15.20 8.04
N GLU A 51 -12.17 -15.87 9.01
CA GLU A 51 -12.10 -15.48 10.41
C GLU A 51 -10.92 -16.10 11.16
N LYS A 52 -10.19 -17.01 10.49
CA LYS A 52 -8.98 -17.62 11.01
C LYS A 52 -7.77 -16.90 10.45
N SER A 53 -6.92 -16.44 11.33
CA SER A 53 -5.66 -15.81 10.95
C SER A 53 -4.58 -16.83 10.66
N ILE A 54 -3.68 -16.45 9.76
CA ILE A 54 -2.39 -17.11 9.53
C ILE A 54 -1.28 -16.08 9.68
N ASP A 55 -0.07 -16.53 9.92
CA ASP A 55 1.11 -15.69 9.78
C ASP A 55 1.50 -15.68 8.30
N LYS A 56 1.58 -14.50 7.71
CA LYS A 56 1.93 -14.31 6.29
C LYS A 56 3.04 -13.30 6.16
N GLU A 57 4.00 -13.63 5.32
CA GLU A 57 5.03 -12.72 4.89
C GLU A 57 4.49 -11.79 3.80
N TRP A 58 4.72 -10.48 4.01
CA TRP A 58 4.33 -9.41 3.10
C TRP A 58 5.57 -8.67 2.64
N LYS A 59 5.67 -8.44 1.35
CA LYS A 59 6.68 -7.52 0.83
C LYS A 59 6.28 -6.09 1.15
N VAL A 60 7.19 -5.36 1.76
CA VAL A 60 7.00 -3.96 2.12
C VAL A 60 8.14 -3.09 1.59
N VAL A 61 7.83 -1.83 1.31
CA VAL A 61 8.80 -0.81 0.94
C VAL A 61 8.82 0.25 2.03
N LEU A 62 9.98 0.48 2.60
CA LEU A 62 10.21 1.57 3.55
C LEU A 62 10.80 2.76 2.80
N LEU A 63 10.17 3.92 2.93
CA LEU A 63 10.73 5.21 2.55
C LEU A 63 11.04 5.98 3.82
N GLU A 64 12.28 6.36 4.00
CA GLU A 64 12.74 6.87 5.27
C GLU A 64 13.71 8.05 5.09
N ASN A 65 13.59 9.03 5.97
CA ASN A 65 14.60 10.06 6.22
C ASN A 65 14.74 10.28 7.73
N ASP A 66 15.42 11.33 8.17
CA ASP A 66 15.64 11.56 9.60
C ASP A 66 14.36 11.95 10.36
N TYR A 67 13.31 12.37 9.67
CA TYR A 67 12.06 12.85 10.28
C TYR A 67 10.96 11.82 10.27
N ILE A 68 10.80 11.10 9.16
CA ILE A 68 9.68 10.18 8.96
C ILE A 68 10.14 8.83 8.39
N CYS A 69 9.34 7.80 8.69
CA CYS A 69 9.41 6.50 8.05
C CYS A 69 8.01 6.12 7.55
N LEU A 70 7.88 5.84 6.25
CA LEU A 70 6.66 5.37 5.63
C LEU A 70 6.80 3.90 5.28
N THR A 71 5.78 3.11 5.59
CA THR A 71 5.69 1.70 5.20
C THR A 71 4.64 1.55 4.12
N LEU A 72 5.04 1.11 2.93
CA LEU A 72 4.16 0.85 1.80
C LEU A 72 3.98 -0.64 1.59
N PHE A 73 2.76 -1.05 1.20
CA PHE A 73 2.40 -2.42 0.90
C PHE A 73 2.03 -2.58 -0.58
N PRO A 74 2.99 -2.92 -1.47
CA PRO A 74 2.70 -3.14 -2.88
C PRO A 74 1.68 -4.26 -3.13
N GLU A 75 1.66 -5.28 -2.28
CA GLU A 75 0.72 -6.40 -2.39
C GLU A 75 -0.71 -6.07 -1.94
N ILE A 76 -0.91 -4.86 -1.36
CA ILE A 76 -2.23 -4.36 -0.92
C ILE A 76 -2.45 -2.97 -1.52
N GLY A 77 -2.59 -2.89 -2.84
CA GLY A 77 -2.89 -1.66 -3.55
C GLY A 77 -1.83 -0.56 -3.46
N GLY A 78 -0.60 -0.87 -3.06
CA GLY A 78 0.43 0.13 -2.82
C GLY A 78 0.12 1.06 -1.64
N LYS A 79 -0.77 0.67 -0.76
CA LYS A 79 -1.24 1.44 0.40
C LYS A 79 -0.06 1.89 1.27
N ILE A 80 -0.08 3.13 1.74
CA ILE A 80 0.79 3.55 2.85
C ILE A 80 0.18 2.98 4.13
N TRP A 81 0.77 1.91 4.63
CA TRP A 81 0.26 1.15 5.75
C TRP A 81 0.53 1.81 7.09
N GLY A 82 1.72 2.37 7.25
CA GLY A 82 2.17 3.08 8.44
C GLY A 82 2.96 4.33 8.09
N ALA A 83 2.90 5.32 8.96
CA ALA A 83 3.67 6.55 8.85
C ALA A 83 4.10 7.01 10.24
N PHE A 84 5.38 6.86 10.50
CA PHE A 84 5.99 7.13 11.80
C PHE A 84 6.78 8.43 11.79
N ASP A 85 6.50 9.31 12.74
CA ASP A 85 7.27 10.51 13.02
C ASP A 85 8.39 10.19 14.02
N LYS A 86 9.63 10.27 13.57
CA LYS A 86 10.82 9.96 14.37
C LYS A 86 11.11 11.00 15.45
N VAL A 87 10.67 12.23 15.26
CA VAL A 87 10.88 13.32 16.21
C VAL A 87 9.97 13.14 17.42
N SER A 88 8.67 13.04 17.17
CA SER A 88 7.68 12.81 18.23
C SER A 88 7.59 11.35 18.70
N LYS A 89 8.23 10.41 17.97
CA LYS A 89 8.18 8.95 18.19
C LYS A 89 6.76 8.41 18.19
N LYS A 90 5.93 8.86 17.24
CA LYS A 90 4.52 8.48 17.14
C LYS A 90 4.14 8.15 15.69
N GLU A 91 3.23 7.20 15.56
CA GLU A 91 2.48 7.05 14.31
C GLU A 91 1.57 8.27 14.13
N PHE A 92 1.53 8.84 12.93
CA PHE A 92 0.65 9.97 12.61
C PHE A 92 -0.49 9.62 11.66
N ILE A 93 -0.54 8.35 11.23
CA ILE A 93 -1.72 7.71 10.63
C ILE A 93 -2.01 6.42 11.39
N TYR A 94 -3.24 5.93 11.29
CA TYR A 94 -3.59 4.67 11.93
C TYR A 94 -2.83 3.51 11.28
N ASN A 95 -1.94 2.90 12.03
CA ASN A 95 -1.17 1.72 11.64
C ASN A 95 -1.85 0.46 12.19
N ASN A 96 -2.33 -0.41 11.31
CA ASN A 96 -2.97 -1.64 11.71
C ASN A 96 -1.93 -2.75 11.86
N HIS A 97 -1.88 -3.39 13.03
CA HIS A 97 -0.92 -4.46 13.32
C HIS A 97 -1.33 -5.83 12.75
N VAL A 98 -2.47 -5.91 12.10
CA VAL A 98 -2.95 -7.12 11.42
C VAL A 98 -3.46 -6.77 10.04
N VAL A 99 -3.26 -7.66 9.08
CA VAL A 99 -3.89 -7.53 7.76
C VAL A 99 -5.22 -8.27 7.81
N LYS A 100 -6.31 -7.54 7.71
CA LYS A 100 -7.66 -8.11 7.79
C LYS A 100 -8.52 -7.51 6.68
N PHE A 101 -8.84 -8.36 5.72
CA PHE A 101 -9.73 -7.97 4.64
C PHE A 101 -11.20 -8.08 5.08
N ARG A 102 -12.01 -7.14 4.66
CA ARG A 102 -13.46 -7.12 4.85
C ARG A 102 -14.11 -6.46 3.64
N ASP A 103 -15.33 -6.82 3.36
CA ASP A 103 -16.08 -6.16 2.29
C ASP A 103 -16.50 -4.75 2.68
N ILE A 104 -16.38 -3.83 1.74
CA ILE A 104 -17.08 -2.55 1.79
C ILE A 104 -18.26 -2.61 0.82
N ALA A 105 -19.45 -2.72 1.37
CA ALA A 105 -20.67 -2.83 0.59
C ALA A 105 -20.52 -3.89 -0.50
N MET A 106 -20.75 -3.54 -1.76
CA MET A 106 -20.60 -4.46 -2.90
C MET A 106 -19.28 -4.22 -3.67
N ARG A 107 -18.26 -3.64 -3.05
CA ARG A 107 -17.04 -3.22 -3.74
C ARG A 107 -15.81 -4.09 -3.49
N GLY A 108 -16.01 -5.20 -2.80
CA GLY A 108 -14.93 -6.16 -2.56
C GLY A 108 -14.07 -5.84 -1.33
N PRO A 109 -12.91 -6.48 -1.19
CA PRO A 109 -12.14 -6.45 0.03
C PRO A 109 -11.51 -5.08 0.27
N TRP A 110 -11.46 -4.75 1.53
CA TRP A 110 -10.89 -3.52 2.05
C TRP A 110 -10.08 -3.84 3.31
N THR A 111 -9.07 -3.04 3.57
CA THR A 111 -8.28 -3.12 4.80
C THR A 111 -8.35 -1.79 5.54
N SER A 112 -8.51 -1.84 6.87
CA SER A 112 -8.53 -0.63 7.68
C SER A 112 -7.13 -0.07 7.93
N GLY A 113 -7.05 1.23 8.19
CA GLY A 113 -5.82 1.94 8.48
C GLY A 113 -5.06 2.42 7.25
N GLY A 114 -4.07 3.24 7.48
CA GLY A 114 -3.20 3.77 6.44
C GLY A 114 -3.88 4.74 5.48
N ILE A 115 -3.23 4.95 4.34
CA ILE A 115 -3.73 5.77 3.23
C ILE A 115 -3.93 4.88 2.03
N GLU A 116 -5.15 4.82 1.54
CA GLU A 116 -5.55 4.09 0.35
C GLU A 116 -5.51 4.98 -0.89
N PHE A 117 -5.03 4.44 -2.00
CA PHE A 117 -5.06 5.11 -3.29
C PHE A 117 -6.16 4.50 -4.16
N ASN A 118 -7.07 5.33 -4.61
CA ASN A 118 -8.14 4.92 -5.50
C ASN A 118 -7.76 5.24 -6.94
N PHE A 119 -7.62 4.19 -7.75
CA PHE A 119 -7.36 4.29 -9.18
C PHE A 119 -8.63 4.05 -9.99
N GLY A 120 -8.69 4.65 -11.17
CA GLY A 120 -9.84 4.50 -12.06
C GLY A 120 -11.04 5.34 -11.64
N ILE A 121 -12.21 5.01 -12.21
CA ILE A 121 -13.44 5.77 -12.04
C ILE A 121 -14.26 5.35 -10.82
N ILE A 122 -13.93 4.23 -10.20
CA ILE A 122 -14.65 3.66 -9.05
C ILE A 122 -13.72 3.63 -7.84
N GLY A 123 -14.10 4.33 -6.76
CA GLY A 123 -13.41 4.24 -5.47
C GLY A 123 -13.55 2.84 -4.84
N HIS A 124 -12.56 2.43 -4.07
CA HIS A 124 -12.44 1.09 -3.48
C HIS A 124 -12.50 -0.03 -4.52
N ALA A 125 -11.89 0.21 -5.67
CA ALA A 125 -11.73 -0.80 -6.71
C ALA A 125 -10.86 -1.98 -6.21
N PRO A 126 -10.93 -3.16 -6.85
CA PRO A 126 -10.11 -4.32 -6.45
C PRO A 126 -8.63 -4.02 -6.34
N THR A 127 -8.11 -3.10 -7.17
CA THR A 127 -6.71 -2.64 -7.13
C THR A 127 -6.28 -2.05 -5.79
N THR A 128 -7.19 -1.64 -4.92
CA THR A 128 -6.87 -1.13 -3.58
C THR A 128 -6.51 -2.23 -2.58
N SER A 129 -6.76 -3.49 -2.92
CA SER A 129 -6.55 -4.65 -2.04
C SER A 129 -5.80 -5.79 -2.72
N THR A 130 -5.38 -5.61 -3.96
CA THR A 130 -4.61 -6.58 -4.73
C THR A 130 -3.19 -6.08 -4.98
N PRO A 131 -2.27 -6.96 -5.37
CA PRO A 131 -0.92 -6.55 -5.76
C PRO A 131 -0.96 -5.53 -6.90
N VAL A 132 -0.08 -4.55 -6.80
CA VAL A 132 0.16 -3.52 -7.83
C VAL A 132 1.62 -3.53 -8.22
N ASP A 133 1.91 -3.00 -9.41
CA ASP A 133 3.28 -2.79 -9.84
C ASP A 133 3.90 -1.63 -9.06
N TYR A 134 5.19 -1.74 -8.73
CA TYR A 134 5.92 -0.66 -8.09
C TYR A 134 7.36 -0.59 -8.57
N LEU A 135 7.93 0.59 -8.46
CA LEU A 135 9.32 0.87 -8.77
C LEU A 135 9.90 1.81 -7.72
N THR A 136 10.98 1.39 -7.09
CA THR A 136 11.75 2.24 -6.19
C THR A 136 12.86 2.97 -6.97
N LYS A 137 13.10 4.22 -6.64
CA LYS A 137 14.15 5.03 -7.28
C LYS A 137 14.82 5.94 -6.28
N LYS A 138 16.15 5.92 -6.30
CA LYS A 138 16.99 6.93 -5.66
C LYS A 138 17.49 7.91 -6.71
N LYS A 139 17.30 9.20 -6.46
CA LYS A 139 17.71 10.27 -7.36
C LYS A 139 19.09 10.82 -6.98
N SER A 140 19.69 11.55 -7.92
CA SER A 140 21.00 12.17 -7.74
C SER A 140 21.01 13.25 -6.67
N ASP A 141 19.88 13.89 -6.40
CA ASP A 141 19.72 14.88 -5.34
C ASP A 141 19.58 14.26 -3.94
N GLY A 142 19.65 12.92 -3.83
CA GLY A 142 19.52 12.17 -2.58
C GLY A 142 18.09 11.83 -2.20
N SER A 143 17.08 12.32 -2.91
CA SER A 143 15.69 11.95 -2.68
C SER A 143 15.39 10.52 -3.13
N VAL A 144 14.37 9.91 -2.51
CA VAL A 144 13.88 8.58 -2.88
C VAL A 144 12.41 8.63 -3.23
N SER A 145 11.99 7.74 -4.10
CA SER A 145 10.60 7.63 -4.52
C SER A 145 10.20 6.17 -4.65
N CYS A 146 8.95 5.88 -4.36
CA CYS A 146 8.28 4.65 -4.76
C CYS A 146 7.13 5.02 -5.68
N TYR A 147 7.20 4.59 -6.92
CA TYR A 147 6.14 4.74 -7.91
C TYR A 147 5.25 3.52 -7.80
N ILE A 148 3.95 3.74 -7.84
CA ILE A 148 2.94 2.70 -7.77
C ILE A 148 2.07 2.83 -8.99
N SER A 149 1.76 1.71 -9.65
CA SER A 149 0.90 1.69 -10.82
C SER A 149 0.04 0.42 -10.83
N SER A 150 -1.10 0.54 -11.46
CA SER A 150 -2.01 -0.58 -11.70
C SER A 150 -2.72 -0.34 -13.03
N PHE A 151 -2.98 -1.43 -13.74
CA PHE A 151 -3.77 -1.36 -14.97
C PHE A 151 -5.27 -1.32 -14.59
N ASP A 152 -5.96 -0.27 -14.99
CA ASP A 152 -7.40 -0.18 -14.81
C ASP A 152 -8.13 -0.97 -15.90
N LEU A 153 -8.82 -2.02 -15.50
CA LEU A 153 -9.54 -2.91 -16.41
C LEU A 153 -10.73 -2.25 -17.13
N ILE A 154 -11.31 -1.22 -16.53
CA ILE A 154 -12.48 -0.52 -17.13
C ILE A 154 -12.01 0.49 -18.18
N THR A 155 -11.08 1.35 -17.80
CA THR A 155 -10.58 2.39 -18.71
C THR A 155 -9.52 1.88 -19.66
N ARG A 156 -8.91 0.72 -19.36
CA ARG A 156 -7.81 0.10 -20.09
C ARG A 156 -6.57 0.99 -20.17
N THR A 157 -6.30 1.72 -19.11
CA THR A 157 -5.15 2.63 -18.97
C THR A 157 -4.25 2.24 -17.80
#